data_7330f90e239660f14f66fd1a1d3a0285
#
_entry.id   7330f90e239660f14f66fd1a1d3a0285
#
_cell.length_a   1.000
_cell.length_b   1.000
_cell.length_c   1.000
_cell.angle_alpha   90.00
_cell.angle_beta   90.00
_cell.angle_gamma   90.00
#
_symmetry.space_group_name_H-M   'P 1'
#
loop_
_entity.id
_entity.type
_entity.pdbx_description
1 polymer ?
#
loop_
_entity_poly.entity_id
_entity_poly.type
_entity_poly.pdbx_seq_one_letter_code
_entity_poly.pdbx_strand_id
1 'polypeptide(L)' 'VVVQLVQTGGARNVTFATNGGTVKTDFSQPVSIDSAANPKVFELYTYDKGQTVYVHYVGQFS' A
#
# COMPACT_ATOMS: atom_id res chain seq x y z
N VAL A 1 -10.84 -3.36 0.31
CA VAL A 1 -10.08 -3.95 -0.81
C VAL A 1 -8.72 -4.40 -0.30
N VAL A 2 -8.32 -5.60 -0.68
CA VAL A 2 -7.00 -6.14 -0.35
C VAL A 2 -6.13 -6.05 -1.60
N VAL A 3 -4.93 -5.50 -1.44
CA VAL A 3 -3.99 -5.32 -2.54
C VAL A 3 -2.68 -5.99 -2.19
N GLN A 4 -2.16 -6.78 -3.12
CA GLN A 4 -0.83 -7.38 -3.00
C GLN A 4 0.10 -6.70 -4.00
N LEU A 5 1.22 -6.17 -3.49
CA LEU A 5 2.20 -5.49 -4.33
C LEU A 5 3.44 -6.36 -4.48
N VAL A 6 3.83 -6.56 -5.74
CA VAL A 6 5.05 -7.29 -6.10
C VAL A 6 5.90 -6.42 -7.01
N GLN A 7 7.20 -6.66 -7.02
CA GLN A 7 8.13 -5.94 -7.88
C GLN A 7 9.10 -6.93 -8.50
N THR A 8 9.30 -6.80 -9.81
CA THR A 8 10.34 -7.54 -10.52
C THR A 8 11.46 -6.60 -10.91
N GLY A 9 12.70 -7.10 -10.88
CA GLY A 9 13.85 -6.31 -11.32
C GLY A 9 14.47 -5.42 -10.26
N GLY A 10 14.13 -5.59 -9.00
CA GLY A 10 14.72 -4.83 -7.91
C GLY A 10 13.71 -4.04 -7.13
N ALA A 11 14.10 -3.55 -5.95
CA ALA A 11 13.21 -2.85 -5.05
C ALA A 11 12.75 -1.51 -5.64
N ARG A 12 11.52 -1.14 -5.34
CA ARG A 12 10.93 0.15 -5.71
C ARG A 12 10.20 0.74 -4.53
N ASN A 13 10.16 2.06 -4.47
CA ASN A 13 9.38 2.78 -3.46
C ASN A 13 8.00 3.09 -4.01
N VAL A 14 6.98 2.87 -3.17
CA VAL A 14 5.58 3.08 -3.54
C VAL A 14 4.95 4.02 -2.52
N THR A 15 4.20 5.00 -3.02
CA THR A 15 3.41 5.91 -2.18
C THR A 15 1.95 5.80 -2.60
N PHE A 16 1.07 5.67 -1.62
CA PHE A 16 -0.37 5.65 -1.86
C PHE A 16 -0.91 7.07 -1.92
N ALA A 17 -1.76 7.33 -2.91
CA ALA A 17 -2.35 8.64 -3.11
C ALA A 17 -3.77 8.52 -3.64
N THR A 18 -4.60 9.55 -3.37
CA THR A 18 -5.93 9.67 -3.94
C THR A 18 -6.02 10.94 -4.77
N ASN A 19 -6.99 10.97 -5.67
CA ASN A 19 -7.25 12.15 -6.49
C ASN A 19 -8.17 13.09 -5.71
N GLY A 20 -7.59 14.12 -5.10
CA GLY A 20 -8.34 15.14 -4.38
C GLY A 20 -8.75 14.76 -2.97
N GLY A 21 -8.29 13.63 -2.44
CA GLY A 21 -8.61 13.18 -1.10
C GLY A 21 -7.40 13.11 -0.20
N THR A 22 -7.58 12.42 0.94
CA THR A 22 -6.53 12.20 1.92
C THR A 22 -6.27 10.71 2.06
N VAL A 23 -5.00 10.35 2.17
CA VAL A 23 -4.60 8.97 2.47
C VAL A 23 -4.03 8.93 3.87
N LYS A 24 -4.56 8.04 4.70
CA LYS A 24 -4.04 7.78 6.04
C LYS A 24 -3.48 6.37 6.09
N THR A 25 -2.26 6.25 6.60
CA THR A 25 -1.57 4.96 6.67
C THR A 25 -1.15 4.69 8.10
N ASP A 26 -1.04 3.41 8.45
CA ASP A 26 -0.50 2.99 9.73
C ASP A 26 0.97 2.59 9.63
N PHE A 27 1.63 3.06 8.59
CA PHE A 27 3.06 2.81 8.33
C PHE A 27 3.67 4.05 7.68
N SER A 28 4.99 4.12 7.63
CA SER A 28 5.69 5.25 7.01
C SER A 28 5.72 5.10 5.49
N GLN A 29 5.48 6.19 4.78
CA GLN A 29 5.62 6.25 3.33
C GLN A 29 6.90 7.00 2.96
N PRO A 30 7.51 6.69 1.82
CA PRO A 30 7.15 5.63 0.88
C PRO A 30 7.48 4.24 1.42
N VAL A 31 6.80 3.24 0.87
CA VAL A 31 7.02 1.84 1.23
C VAL A 31 7.93 1.21 0.18
N SER A 32 8.92 0.44 0.62
CA SER A 32 9.79 -0.31 -0.28
C SER A 32 9.16 -1.65 -0.61
N ILE A 33 8.94 -1.90 -1.90
CA ILE A 33 8.44 -3.19 -2.38
C ILE A 33 9.64 -3.96 -2.93
N ASP A 34 9.88 -5.13 -2.34
CA ASP A 34 11.05 -5.94 -2.66
C ASP A 34 10.80 -6.82 -3.89
N SER A 35 11.42 -8.00 -3.94
CA SER A 35 11.28 -8.91 -5.06
C SER A 35 9.89 -9.56 -5.05
N ALA A 36 9.54 -10.20 -6.18
CA ALA A 36 8.27 -10.92 -6.30
C ALA A 36 8.17 -12.07 -5.30
N ALA A 37 9.29 -12.56 -4.77
CA ALA A 37 9.29 -13.62 -3.77
C ALA A 37 8.83 -13.12 -2.39
N ASN A 38 8.81 -11.81 -2.19
CA ASN A 38 8.48 -11.19 -0.90
C ASN A 38 7.41 -10.11 -1.09
N PRO A 39 6.20 -10.49 -1.52
CA PRO A 39 5.15 -9.50 -1.76
C PRO A 39 4.64 -8.91 -0.46
N LYS A 40 4.27 -7.64 -0.50
CA LYS A 40 3.63 -6.95 0.61
C LYS A 40 2.14 -6.82 0.35
N VAL A 41 1.35 -7.02 1.40
CA VAL A 41 -0.10 -7.02 1.34
C VAL A 41 -0.64 -5.87 2.16
N PHE A 42 -1.57 -5.13 1.57
CA PHE A 42 -2.20 -3.98 2.20
C PHE A 42 -3.71 -4.11 2.10
N GLU A 43 -4.41 -3.57 3.09
CA GLU A 43 -5.86 -3.47 3.05
C GLU A 43 -6.26 -2.00 2.94
N LEU A 44 -7.13 -1.69 1.98
CA LEU A 44 -7.59 -0.34 1.73
C LEU A 44 -9.09 -0.25 1.97
N TYR A 45 -9.54 0.80 2.67
CA TYR A 45 -10.95 1.01 2.92
C TYR A 45 -11.25 2.50 3.08
N THR A 46 -12.53 2.85 2.94
CA THR A 46 -12.99 4.21 3.07
C THR A 46 -14.38 4.20 3.72
N TYR A 47 -14.68 5.25 4.49
CA TYR A 47 -16.00 5.42 5.11
C TYR A 47 -16.72 6.66 4.60
N ASP A 48 -16.09 7.46 3.72
CA ASP A 48 -16.62 8.74 3.25
C ASP A 48 -16.56 8.85 1.73
N LYS A 49 -16.85 7.76 1.04
CA LYS A 49 -16.93 7.69 -0.42
C LYS A 49 -15.62 8.04 -1.10
N GLY A 50 -14.51 7.71 -0.46
CA GLY A 50 -13.18 7.88 -1.04
C GLY A 50 -12.52 9.22 -0.75
N GLN A 51 -13.12 10.08 0.06
CA GLN A 51 -12.47 11.33 0.44
C GLN A 51 -11.29 11.07 1.38
N THR A 52 -11.43 10.09 2.27
CA THR A 52 -10.32 9.61 3.09
C THR A 52 -10.17 8.13 2.85
N VAL A 53 -9.00 7.71 2.44
CA VAL A 53 -8.69 6.30 2.21
C VAL A 53 -7.70 5.86 3.28
N TYR A 54 -8.07 4.80 3.98
CA TYR A 54 -7.21 4.20 5.00
C TYR A 54 -6.46 3.03 4.39
N VAL A 55 -5.16 2.99 4.62
CA VAL A 55 -4.31 1.90 4.13
C VAL A 55 -3.65 1.24 5.33
N HIS A 56 -3.96 -0.04 5.51
CA HIS A 56 -3.42 -0.86 6.58
C HIS A 56 -2.40 -1.84 6.00
N TYR A 57 -1.20 -1.87 6.59
CA TYR A 57 -0.18 -2.83 6.19
C TYR A 57 -0.48 -4.16 6.87
N VAL A 58 -0.82 -5.17 6.08
CA VAL A 58 -1.16 -6.49 6.60
C VAL A 58 0.09 -7.30 6.90
N GLY A 59 1.03 -7.34 5.95
CA GLY A 59 2.26 -8.08 6.16
C GLY A 59 3.00 -8.34 4.85
N GLN A 60 4.13 -9.00 5.00
CA GLN A 60 4.99 -9.37 3.88
C GLN A 60 5.21 -10.86 3.89
N PHE A 61 5.04 -11.48 2.73
CA PHE A 61 5.38 -12.89 2.55
C PHE A 61 6.88 -13.02 2.27
N SER A 62 7.44 -14.14 2.69
CA SER A 62 8.85 -14.43 2.46
C SER A 62 9.05 -15.89 2.02
#